data_7d74407faa2fc37f24f7c88f96a9ed83
#
_entry.id   7d74407faa2fc37f24f7c88f96a9ed83
#
_cell.length_a   1.000
_cell.length_b   1.000
_cell.length_c   1.000
_cell.angle_alpha   90.00
_cell.angle_beta   90.00
_cell.angle_gamma   90.00
#
_symmetry.space_group_name_H-M   'P 1'
#
loop_
_entity.id
_entity.type
_entity.pdbx_description
1 polymer ?
#
loop_
_entity_poly.entity_id
_entity_poly.type
_entity_poly.pdbx_seq_one_letter_code
_entity_poly.pdbx_strand_id
1 'polypeptide(L)'
;MGKDRITGSEALLRTLIAEGVECIFGYPGGQAIPIYDTLYDYKDRLRHVLVRHEQGATHAAQGYARVSGRVGVALVTSGPGATNTVTGIADAMLDSTPMVVVTGQVPSPLLGTDAFQEVDVIGITLPITKWAYQVRHAEDIAWAVSRAFYIASTGRPGPVVIDIAKDAQVGMVDYSYTPVDFIRSYQPWPDICRERIEEAAELINHAERPFALVGQGVILSGAEEELMRFLEKADIPAGSTMLGLSAMPSGYRLNKGMLGMHGNIGPNRKTNECDVLIAIGMRFDDRVTGDLKTYAKQAKVIHLDIDNSEVDKNVKVDVKVLGDAKVSLREITGLLRPAGHEAWIASFAQDEAEEYERVIRPEVYPDGDAALRMGEVVRKVSEATGNRAVLVTDVGQNQMMSVRYFKYSRTRSVITSGGLGTMGFGLPASVGARIGAPDRTVCLFVGDGGLQMTLQELGTIMQEKLDIKIILLNNSYLGMVRQWQELFFHERYSYTDMQNPDFTAIARAFGIGAREVRKREELDGAIREMLCHEGAFLLVAHVEKTGKVYPMVPAGGCITEMLY
;
A
#
# COMPACT_ATOMS: atom_id res chain seq x y z
N MET A 1 -0.16 2.96 45.46
CA MET A 1 0.99 3.30 44.58
C MET A 1 0.86 4.76 44.25
N GLY A 2 1.87 5.57 44.58
CA GLY A 2 1.85 7.00 44.17
C GLY A 2 1.80 7.08 42.65
N LYS A 3 0.96 7.97 42.12
CA LYS A 3 0.93 8.24 40.67
C LYS A 3 2.28 8.85 40.28
N ASP A 4 2.90 8.30 39.21
CA ASP A 4 4.12 8.87 38.64
C ASP A 4 3.80 10.22 38.02
N ARG A 5 4.33 11.29 38.59
CA ARG A 5 4.18 12.62 38.06
C ARG A 5 5.28 12.91 37.04
N ILE A 6 4.90 12.93 35.77
CA ILE A 6 5.81 13.02 34.61
C ILE A 6 5.42 14.15 33.68
N THR A 7 6.29 14.48 32.72
CA THR A 7 5.96 15.47 31.67
C THR A 7 4.98 14.88 30.64
N GLY A 8 4.26 15.74 29.91
CA GLY A 8 3.43 15.30 28.80
C GLY A 8 4.23 14.59 27.71
N SER A 9 5.47 15.02 27.42
CA SER A 9 6.36 14.32 26.49
C SER A 9 6.64 12.89 26.93
N GLU A 10 6.90 12.68 28.22
CA GLU A 10 7.11 11.35 28.76
C GLU A 10 5.81 10.52 28.76
N ALA A 11 4.66 11.14 29.04
CA ALA A 11 3.36 10.49 28.94
C ALA A 11 3.07 10.02 27.51
N LEU A 12 3.43 10.81 26.49
CA LEU A 12 3.35 10.42 25.08
C LEU A 12 4.17 9.14 24.82
N LEU A 13 5.47 9.14 25.15
CA LEU A 13 6.36 8.01 24.85
C LEU A 13 5.95 6.74 25.60
N ARG A 14 5.58 6.86 26.88
CA ARG A 14 5.08 5.71 27.66
C ARG A 14 3.79 5.14 27.08
N THR A 15 2.91 6.01 26.57
CA THR A 15 1.65 5.57 25.95
C THR A 15 1.91 4.90 24.61
N LEU A 16 2.79 5.45 23.76
CA LEU A 16 3.19 4.79 22.51
C LEU A 16 3.76 3.41 22.74
N ILE A 17 4.59 3.23 23.76
CA ILE A 17 5.15 1.92 24.14
C ILE A 17 4.03 0.99 24.63
N ALA A 18 3.08 1.49 25.42
CA ALA A 18 1.94 0.70 25.89
C ALA A 18 1.01 0.25 24.75
N GLU A 19 0.89 1.05 23.67
CA GLU A 19 0.21 0.69 22.42
C GLU A 19 1.04 -0.26 21.51
N GLY A 20 2.21 -0.69 21.94
CA GLY A 20 3.06 -1.64 21.23
C GLY A 20 3.91 -1.04 20.12
N VAL A 21 4.17 0.27 20.16
CA VAL A 21 5.06 0.94 19.20
C VAL A 21 6.50 0.57 19.49
N GLU A 22 7.19 0.08 18.49
CA GLU A 22 8.62 -0.26 18.52
C GLU A 22 9.47 0.73 17.73
N CYS A 23 8.86 1.42 16.75
CA CYS A 23 9.57 2.31 15.83
C CYS A 23 8.74 3.55 15.49
N ILE A 24 9.41 4.70 15.49
CA ILE A 24 8.88 6.00 15.03
C ILE A 24 9.73 6.48 13.86
N PHE A 25 9.09 6.98 12.79
CA PHE A 25 9.74 7.68 11.70
C PHE A 25 9.55 9.18 11.88
N GLY A 26 10.60 9.98 11.82
CA GLY A 26 10.38 11.39 12.12
C GLY A 26 11.55 12.30 11.80
N TYR A 27 11.28 13.59 11.99
CA TYR A 27 12.26 14.66 11.82
C TYR A 27 12.11 15.70 12.94
N PRO A 28 13.17 15.96 13.73
CA PRO A 28 13.10 16.90 14.85
C PRO A 28 12.95 18.35 14.36
N GLY A 29 12.26 19.16 15.16
CA GLY A 29 12.13 20.58 14.93
C GLY A 29 11.64 21.34 16.15
N GLY A 30 11.63 22.67 16.12
CA GLY A 30 11.51 23.56 17.27
C GLY A 30 10.36 23.29 18.24
N GLN A 31 9.18 22.93 17.70
CA GLN A 31 7.99 22.69 18.54
C GLN A 31 7.83 21.22 18.99
N ALA A 32 8.72 20.33 18.56
CA ALA A 32 8.77 18.95 19.04
C ALA A 32 10.00 18.67 19.92
N ILE A 33 10.86 19.65 20.18
CA ILE A 33 12.09 19.48 20.98
C ILE A 33 11.82 18.80 22.33
N PRO A 34 10.78 19.13 23.12
CA PRO A 34 10.57 18.47 24.41
C PRO A 34 10.31 16.96 24.28
N ILE A 35 9.65 16.54 23.19
CA ILE A 35 9.40 15.12 22.88
C ILE A 35 10.73 14.43 22.52
N TYR A 36 11.54 15.07 21.65
CA TYR A 36 12.84 14.52 21.24
C TYR A 36 13.88 14.50 22.38
N ASP A 37 13.84 15.47 23.30
CA ASP A 37 14.66 15.47 24.52
C ASP A 37 14.31 14.25 25.39
N THR A 38 13.03 14.05 25.66
CA THR A 38 12.57 12.88 26.43
C THR A 38 12.90 11.55 25.72
N LEU A 39 12.81 11.52 24.37
CA LEU A 39 13.11 10.32 23.59
C LEU A 39 14.56 9.83 23.77
N TYR A 40 15.48 10.71 24.15
CA TYR A 40 16.86 10.35 24.47
C TYR A 40 16.94 9.28 25.56
N ASP A 41 16.07 9.34 26.56
CA ASP A 41 16.02 8.37 27.68
C ASP A 41 15.29 7.07 27.31
N TYR A 42 14.58 7.05 26.17
CA TYR A 42 13.78 5.90 25.72
C TYR A 42 14.34 5.16 24.49
N LYS A 43 15.51 5.55 24.00
CA LYS A 43 16.14 5.01 22.78
C LYS A 43 16.33 3.49 22.75
N ASP A 44 16.46 2.86 23.92
CA ASP A 44 16.61 1.41 24.03
C ASP A 44 15.28 0.65 23.98
N ARG A 45 14.14 1.37 24.06
CA ARG A 45 12.78 0.82 24.05
C ARG A 45 11.98 1.25 22.83
N LEU A 46 12.32 2.38 22.24
CA LEU A 46 11.60 3.00 21.15
C LEU A 46 12.59 3.49 20.09
N ARG A 47 12.71 2.73 19.01
CA ARG A 47 13.59 3.10 17.90
C ARG A 47 13.05 4.36 17.21
N HIS A 48 13.92 5.32 16.95
CA HIS A 48 13.60 6.46 16.09
C HIS A 48 14.43 6.39 14.81
N VAL A 49 13.78 6.51 13.65
CA VAL A 49 14.41 6.55 12.33
C VAL A 49 14.37 7.99 11.83
N LEU A 50 15.55 8.58 11.71
CA LEU A 50 15.69 9.95 11.20
C LEU A 50 15.57 9.94 9.68
N VAL A 51 14.43 10.36 9.17
CA VAL A 51 14.19 10.59 7.74
C VAL A 51 14.87 11.87 7.25
N ARG A 52 14.78 12.18 5.97
CA ARG A 52 15.33 13.41 5.39
C ARG A 52 14.26 14.42 4.96
N HIS A 53 13.00 14.00 5.03
CA HIS A 53 11.82 14.83 4.77
C HIS A 53 10.61 14.24 5.47
N GLU A 54 9.69 15.06 5.98
CA GLU A 54 8.54 14.60 6.76
C GLU A 54 7.54 13.78 5.91
N GLN A 55 7.43 14.04 4.61
CA GLN A 55 6.71 13.17 3.68
C GLN A 55 7.32 11.76 3.69
N GLY A 56 8.65 11.66 3.73
CA GLY A 56 9.36 10.38 3.87
C GLY A 56 8.98 9.64 5.15
N ALA A 57 8.77 10.36 6.28
CA ALA A 57 8.34 9.76 7.53
C ALA A 57 6.98 9.06 7.39
N THR A 58 6.01 9.70 6.76
CA THR A 58 4.66 9.15 6.57
C THR A 58 4.65 7.97 5.59
N HIS A 59 5.43 8.02 4.52
CA HIS A 59 5.55 6.87 3.60
C HIS A 59 6.31 5.70 4.24
N ALA A 60 7.35 5.95 5.03
CA ALA A 60 8.03 4.91 5.79
C ALA A 60 7.09 4.26 6.84
N ALA A 61 6.30 5.06 7.55
CA ALA A 61 5.28 4.57 8.47
C ALA A 61 4.25 3.67 7.75
N GLN A 62 3.84 4.02 6.52
CA GLN A 62 2.97 3.17 5.70
C GLN A 62 3.65 1.86 5.29
N GLY A 63 4.90 1.92 4.80
CA GLY A 63 5.66 0.72 4.44
C GLY A 63 5.78 -0.26 5.62
N TYR A 64 6.07 0.27 6.81
CA TYR A 64 6.10 -0.49 8.05
C TYR A 64 4.75 -1.13 8.38
N ALA A 65 3.67 -0.33 8.33
CA ALA A 65 2.34 -0.81 8.67
C ALA A 65 1.86 -1.93 7.72
N ARG A 66 2.06 -1.78 6.42
CA ARG A 66 1.60 -2.75 5.42
C ARG A 66 2.30 -4.09 5.52
N VAL A 67 3.61 -4.10 5.78
CA VAL A 67 4.37 -5.35 5.87
C VAL A 67 4.20 -6.05 7.23
N SER A 68 4.13 -5.27 8.33
CA SER A 68 4.06 -5.81 9.69
C SER A 68 2.64 -6.07 10.19
N GLY A 69 1.63 -5.37 9.63
CA GLY A 69 0.26 -5.36 10.13
C GLY A 69 0.04 -4.51 11.39
N ARG A 70 1.05 -3.73 11.81
CA ARG A 70 0.99 -2.84 12.97
C ARG A 70 0.70 -1.40 12.55
N VAL A 71 0.31 -0.55 13.49
CA VAL A 71 0.12 0.89 13.22
C VAL A 71 1.47 1.55 12.99
N GLY A 72 1.61 2.26 11.86
CA GLY A 72 2.80 3.08 11.58
C GLY A 72 2.76 4.40 12.35
N VAL A 73 3.90 4.88 12.84
CA VAL A 73 3.96 6.14 13.61
C VAL A 73 4.94 7.11 12.98
N ALA A 74 4.48 8.34 12.71
CA ALA A 74 5.32 9.46 12.30
C ALA A 74 5.32 10.55 13.36
N LEU A 75 6.49 11.16 13.62
CA LEU A 75 6.65 12.26 14.59
C LEU A 75 7.38 13.43 13.92
N VAL A 76 6.71 14.59 13.85
CA VAL A 76 7.22 15.77 13.15
C VAL A 76 6.95 17.04 13.95
N THR A 77 7.57 18.14 13.54
CA THR A 77 7.33 19.46 14.13
C THR A 77 6.13 20.17 13.50
N SER A 78 5.80 21.36 13.98
CA SER A 78 4.75 22.26 13.49
C SER A 78 5.06 22.88 12.12
N GLY A 79 4.13 23.65 11.61
CA GLY A 79 4.29 24.45 10.39
C GLY A 79 4.69 23.59 9.20
N PRO A 80 5.86 23.84 8.58
CA PRO A 80 6.30 23.08 7.41
C PRO A 80 6.48 21.59 7.71
N GLY A 81 6.86 21.20 8.92
CA GLY A 81 6.95 19.79 9.31
C GLY A 81 5.61 19.08 9.22
N ALA A 82 4.56 19.68 9.77
CA ALA A 82 3.21 19.15 9.69
C ALA A 82 2.65 19.17 8.25
N THR A 83 2.79 20.29 7.52
CA THR A 83 2.27 20.39 6.14
C THR A 83 2.95 19.46 5.17
N ASN A 84 4.23 19.13 5.35
CA ASN A 84 4.94 18.14 4.55
C ASN A 84 4.40 16.71 4.71
N THR A 85 3.62 16.41 5.75
CA THR A 85 3.00 15.09 5.95
C THR A 85 1.70 14.90 5.17
N VAL A 86 1.09 15.95 4.65
CA VAL A 86 -0.26 15.94 4.06
C VAL A 86 -0.41 14.91 2.95
N THR A 87 0.52 14.86 2.00
CA THR A 87 0.49 13.87 0.92
C THR A 87 0.49 12.44 1.45
N GLY A 88 1.36 12.13 2.41
CA GLY A 88 1.43 10.77 2.96
C GLY A 88 0.22 10.41 3.83
N ILE A 89 -0.39 11.37 4.51
CA ILE A 89 -1.64 11.17 5.25
C ILE A 89 -2.78 10.87 4.28
N ALA A 90 -2.92 11.65 3.19
CA ALA A 90 -3.94 11.42 2.17
C ALA A 90 -3.77 10.07 1.47
N ASP A 91 -2.53 9.66 1.20
CA ASP A 91 -2.18 8.36 0.63
C ASP A 91 -2.61 7.21 1.57
N ALA A 92 -2.29 7.32 2.85
CA ALA A 92 -2.70 6.35 3.86
C ALA A 92 -4.22 6.24 3.99
N MET A 93 -4.95 7.36 3.86
CA MET A 93 -6.42 7.38 3.91
C MET A 93 -7.03 6.63 2.74
N LEU A 94 -6.57 6.90 1.52
CA LEU A 94 -7.08 6.23 0.32
C LEU A 94 -6.78 4.74 0.28
N ASP A 95 -5.64 4.33 0.82
CA ASP A 95 -5.21 2.93 0.86
C ASP A 95 -5.53 2.22 2.18
N SER A 96 -6.34 2.84 3.05
CA SER A 96 -6.77 2.24 4.32
C SER A 96 -5.61 1.73 5.18
N THR A 97 -4.49 2.50 5.24
CA THR A 97 -3.29 2.13 5.98
C THR A 97 -3.35 2.69 7.40
N PRO A 98 -3.28 1.87 8.46
CA PRO A 98 -3.31 2.35 9.82
C PRO A 98 -2.05 3.14 10.15
N MET A 99 -2.20 4.41 10.49
CA MET A 99 -1.09 5.32 10.80
C MET A 99 -1.49 6.35 11.85
N VAL A 100 -0.59 6.65 12.78
CA VAL A 100 -0.71 7.76 13.72
C VAL A 100 0.40 8.76 13.44
N VAL A 101 0.02 10.00 13.12
CA VAL A 101 0.96 11.10 12.93
C VAL A 101 0.88 12.02 14.13
N VAL A 102 2.00 12.20 14.81
CA VAL A 102 2.14 13.13 15.94
C VAL A 102 2.86 14.38 15.46
N THR A 103 2.23 15.53 15.60
CA THR A 103 2.83 16.83 15.29
C THR A 103 3.06 17.62 16.57
N GLY A 104 4.24 18.23 16.71
CA GLY A 104 4.43 19.26 17.73
C GLY A 104 3.79 20.57 17.27
N GLN A 105 3.23 21.37 18.19
CA GLN A 105 2.57 22.62 17.87
C GLN A 105 3.10 23.75 18.77
N VAL A 106 2.89 25.00 18.39
CA VAL A 106 3.18 26.19 19.22
C VAL A 106 2.45 26.12 20.56
N PRO A 107 2.91 26.83 21.61
CA PRO A 107 2.17 26.91 22.88
C PRO A 107 0.73 27.38 22.68
N SER A 108 -0.21 26.82 23.45
CA SER A 108 -1.66 27.11 23.35
C SER A 108 -2.04 28.59 23.26
N PRO A 109 -1.38 29.53 23.98
CA PRO A 109 -1.70 30.95 23.87
C PRO A 109 -1.34 31.58 22.52
N LEU A 110 -0.49 30.92 21.71
CA LEU A 110 -0.06 31.42 20.40
C LEU A 110 -0.90 30.83 19.25
N LEU A 111 -1.81 29.90 19.52
CA LEU A 111 -2.67 29.33 18.50
C LEU A 111 -3.62 30.38 17.92
N GLY A 112 -3.68 30.46 16.58
CA GLY A 112 -4.51 31.42 15.85
C GLY A 112 -3.93 32.86 15.85
N THR A 113 -2.64 33.01 16.12
CA THR A 113 -1.98 34.33 16.16
C THR A 113 -0.97 34.56 15.04
N ASP A 114 -0.88 33.63 14.07
CA ASP A 114 0.14 33.61 13.02
C ASP A 114 1.57 33.54 13.59
N ALA A 115 1.76 32.85 14.71
CA ALA A 115 3.05 32.65 15.33
C ALA A 115 4.02 31.91 14.39
N PHE A 116 5.33 32.11 14.62
CA PHE A 116 6.36 31.45 13.82
C PHE A 116 6.18 29.92 13.78
N GLN A 117 6.08 29.38 12.59
CA GLN A 117 5.81 27.94 12.33
C GLN A 117 4.46 27.44 12.90
N GLU A 118 3.49 28.31 13.10
CA GLU A 118 2.11 27.88 13.33
C GLU A 118 1.41 27.55 12.01
N VAL A 119 0.52 26.58 12.05
CA VAL A 119 -0.46 26.27 10.99
C VAL A 119 -1.64 25.54 11.63
N ASP A 120 -2.83 25.72 11.10
CA ASP A 120 -4.01 24.94 11.50
C ASP A 120 -3.92 23.50 10.97
N VAL A 121 -3.17 22.66 11.69
CA VAL A 121 -2.95 21.25 11.36
C VAL A 121 -4.27 20.49 11.29
N ILE A 122 -5.19 20.78 12.22
CA ILE A 122 -6.48 20.09 12.29
C ILE A 122 -7.33 20.41 11.06
N GLY A 123 -7.46 21.69 10.71
CA GLY A 123 -8.21 22.11 9.53
C GLY A 123 -7.66 21.53 8.23
N ILE A 124 -6.33 21.44 8.09
CA ILE A 124 -5.68 20.87 6.91
C ILE A 124 -5.87 19.35 6.82
N THR A 125 -5.81 18.64 7.95
CA THR A 125 -5.80 17.15 7.95
C THR A 125 -7.17 16.52 8.12
N LEU A 126 -8.17 17.27 8.58
CA LEU A 126 -9.53 16.75 8.82
C LEU A 126 -10.12 15.97 7.64
N PRO A 127 -10.06 16.45 6.37
CA PRO A 127 -10.65 15.72 5.24
C PRO A 127 -9.87 14.48 4.78
N ILE A 128 -8.66 14.28 5.29
CA ILE A 128 -7.76 13.19 4.89
C ILE A 128 -7.41 12.24 6.04
N THR A 129 -8.15 12.30 7.16
CA THR A 129 -7.95 11.47 8.35
C THR A 129 -9.25 10.86 8.84
N LYS A 130 -9.16 9.76 9.57
CA LYS A 130 -10.31 9.22 10.32
C LYS A 130 -10.64 10.07 11.54
N TRP A 131 -9.63 10.68 12.14
CA TRP A 131 -9.73 11.58 13.28
C TRP A 131 -8.50 12.46 13.37
N ALA A 132 -8.70 13.72 13.77
CA ALA A 132 -7.64 14.65 14.05
C ALA A 132 -7.97 15.36 15.36
N TYR A 133 -6.98 15.48 16.26
CA TYR A 133 -7.20 16.08 17.57
C TYR A 133 -6.02 16.93 18.02
N GLN A 134 -6.31 18.16 18.52
CA GLN A 134 -5.31 19.05 19.09
C GLN A 134 -5.29 18.93 20.60
N VAL A 135 -4.17 18.47 21.15
CA VAL A 135 -3.93 18.32 22.59
C VAL A 135 -3.35 19.61 23.15
N ARG A 136 -4.07 20.23 24.10
CA ARG A 136 -3.67 21.48 24.77
C ARG A 136 -3.26 21.30 26.23
N HIS A 137 -3.55 20.15 26.81
CA HIS A 137 -3.26 19.84 28.21
C HIS A 137 -2.53 18.51 28.33
N ALA A 138 -1.54 18.41 29.22
CA ALA A 138 -0.73 17.20 29.39
C ALA A 138 -1.56 15.98 29.83
N GLU A 139 -2.62 16.20 30.60
CA GLU A 139 -3.55 15.18 31.07
C GLU A 139 -4.32 14.47 29.93
N ASP A 140 -4.50 15.12 28.78
CA ASP A 140 -5.23 14.55 27.64
C ASP A 140 -4.37 13.65 26.75
N ILE A 141 -3.04 13.68 26.90
CA ILE A 141 -2.11 13.01 25.97
C ILE A 141 -2.34 11.50 25.94
N ALA A 142 -2.35 10.83 27.09
CA ALA A 142 -2.49 9.38 27.15
C ALA A 142 -3.85 8.93 26.58
N TRP A 143 -4.91 9.65 26.90
CA TRP A 143 -6.25 9.42 26.36
C TRP A 143 -6.31 9.62 24.84
N ALA A 144 -5.74 10.71 24.33
CA ALA A 144 -5.77 11.04 22.90
C ALA A 144 -4.99 10.01 22.08
N VAL A 145 -3.81 9.60 22.57
CA VAL A 145 -2.95 8.61 21.88
C VAL A 145 -3.63 7.24 21.84
N SER A 146 -4.13 6.73 22.98
CA SER A 146 -4.82 5.44 22.98
C SER A 146 -6.05 5.44 22.05
N ARG A 147 -6.81 6.54 22.06
CA ARG A 147 -7.94 6.73 21.15
C ARG A 147 -7.51 6.75 19.69
N ALA A 148 -6.37 7.39 19.37
CA ALA A 148 -5.81 7.43 18.03
C ALA A 148 -5.46 6.03 17.50
N PHE A 149 -4.83 5.20 18.31
CA PHE A 149 -4.49 3.82 17.93
C PHE A 149 -5.74 2.97 17.70
N TYR A 150 -6.73 3.07 18.58
CA TYR A 150 -8.00 2.38 18.41
C TYR A 150 -8.71 2.79 17.11
N ILE A 151 -8.82 4.08 16.82
CA ILE A 151 -9.47 4.57 15.59
C ILE A 151 -8.66 4.21 14.33
N ALA A 152 -7.33 4.33 14.38
CA ALA A 152 -6.48 4.04 13.22
C ALA A 152 -6.54 2.57 12.80
N SER A 153 -6.63 1.63 13.76
CA SER A 153 -6.50 0.19 13.53
C SER A 153 -7.82 -0.55 13.36
N THR A 154 -8.96 0.02 13.79
CA THR A 154 -10.26 -0.67 13.82
C THR A 154 -11.20 -0.21 12.71
N GLY A 155 -12.19 -1.04 12.38
CA GLY A 155 -13.07 -0.84 11.24
C GLY A 155 -12.27 -0.85 9.94
N ARG A 156 -12.61 0.03 8.99
CA ARG A 156 -11.72 0.33 7.87
C ARG A 156 -10.52 1.10 8.42
N PRO A 157 -9.28 0.56 8.41
CA PRO A 157 -8.12 1.25 8.95
C PRO A 157 -7.82 2.56 8.22
N GLY A 158 -7.04 3.45 8.85
CA GLY A 158 -6.65 4.71 8.22
C GLY A 158 -5.86 5.62 9.15
N PRO A 159 -5.40 6.79 8.66
CA PRO A 159 -4.57 7.71 9.42
C PRO A 159 -5.35 8.50 10.45
N VAL A 160 -4.66 8.81 11.55
CA VAL A 160 -5.09 9.73 12.61
C VAL A 160 -3.97 10.73 12.89
N VAL A 161 -4.33 11.98 13.18
CA VAL A 161 -3.37 13.05 13.53
C VAL A 161 -3.59 13.50 14.96
N ILE A 162 -2.52 13.58 15.74
CA ILE A 162 -2.48 14.16 17.08
C ILE A 162 -1.52 15.35 17.06
N ASP A 163 -2.07 16.55 17.20
CA ASP A 163 -1.33 17.80 17.22
C ASP A 163 -1.13 18.29 18.67
N ILE A 164 0.11 18.30 19.18
CA ILE A 164 0.39 18.48 20.61
C ILE A 164 1.02 19.85 20.86
N ALA A 165 0.28 20.75 21.53
CA ALA A 165 0.77 22.05 21.93
C ALA A 165 1.99 21.94 22.85
N LYS A 166 2.96 22.87 22.71
CA LYS A 166 4.25 22.80 23.42
C LYS A 166 4.10 22.88 24.94
N ASP A 167 3.15 23.61 25.43
CA ASP A 167 2.82 23.70 26.87
C ASP A 167 2.25 22.37 27.39
N ALA A 168 1.48 21.64 26.60
CA ALA A 168 1.07 20.26 26.92
C ALA A 168 2.27 19.29 26.96
N GLN A 169 3.26 19.46 26.07
CA GLN A 169 4.46 18.60 26.06
C GLN A 169 5.30 18.74 27.34
N VAL A 170 5.44 19.96 27.86
CA VAL A 170 6.24 20.24 29.07
C VAL A 170 5.42 20.22 30.36
N GLY A 171 4.10 20.27 30.27
CA GLY A 171 3.19 20.22 31.42
C GLY A 171 3.35 18.93 32.23
N MET A 172 3.21 19.03 33.56
CA MET A 172 3.30 17.89 34.45
C MET A 172 1.95 17.20 34.63
N VAL A 173 1.92 15.88 34.52
CA VAL A 173 0.70 15.07 34.65
C VAL A 173 0.91 13.88 35.60
N ASP A 174 -0.13 13.54 36.34
CA ASP A 174 -0.22 12.26 37.05
C ASP A 174 -0.55 11.15 36.04
N TYR A 175 0.47 10.49 35.53
CA TYR A 175 0.33 9.56 34.43
C TYR A 175 -0.55 8.36 34.78
N SER A 176 -1.51 8.08 33.90
CA SER A 176 -2.33 6.89 33.95
C SER A 176 -2.64 6.47 32.51
N TYR A 177 -2.39 5.21 32.17
CA TYR A 177 -2.75 4.65 30.87
C TYR A 177 -3.91 3.67 31.03
N THR A 178 -4.91 3.86 30.18
CA THR A 178 -6.03 2.92 30.04
C THR A 178 -6.24 2.72 28.54
N PRO A 179 -6.14 1.48 28.02
CA PRO A 179 -6.39 1.23 26.62
C PRO A 179 -7.85 1.55 26.28
N VAL A 180 -8.07 2.17 25.12
CA VAL A 180 -9.40 2.43 24.58
C VAL A 180 -9.84 1.20 23.79
N ASP A 181 -10.95 0.60 24.20
CA ASP A 181 -11.59 -0.55 23.54
C ASP A 181 -13.01 -0.22 23.04
N PHE A 182 -13.54 0.94 23.42
CA PHE A 182 -14.87 1.41 23.06
C PHE A 182 -14.94 2.94 22.94
N ILE A 183 -15.63 3.41 21.90
CA ILE A 183 -15.99 4.81 21.69
C ILE A 183 -17.47 4.87 21.34
N ARG A 184 -18.29 5.51 22.18
CA ARG A 184 -19.76 5.54 22.08
C ARG A 184 -20.29 5.89 20.68
N SER A 185 -19.63 6.78 19.95
CA SER A 185 -20.06 7.27 18.63
C SER A 185 -19.35 6.58 17.46
N TYR A 186 -18.58 5.52 17.74
CA TYR A 186 -17.79 4.82 16.73
C TYR A 186 -18.03 3.32 16.81
N GLN A 187 -18.59 2.76 15.76
CA GLN A 187 -18.91 1.35 15.62
C GLN A 187 -18.03 0.74 14.51
N PRO A 188 -16.82 0.28 14.86
CA PRO A 188 -15.86 -0.22 13.86
C PRO A 188 -16.25 -1.59 13.27
N TRP A 189 -17.04 -2.37 14.00
CA TRP A 189 -17.44 -3.72 13.62
C TRP A 189 -18.96 -3.75 13.41
N PRO A 190 -19.44 -3.71 12.15
CA PRO A 190 -20.85 -3.92 11.87
C PRO A 190 -21.31 -5.30 12.32
N ASP A 191 -22.53 -5.38 12.86
CA ASP A 191 -23.15 -6.66 13.16
C ASP A 191 -23.43 -7.45 11.87
N ILE A 192 -22.97 -8.68 11.82
CA ILE A 192 -23.19 -9.55 10.66
C ILE A 192 -24.65 -10.01 10.65
N CYS A 193 -25.35 -9.67 9.59
CA CYS A 193 -26.72 -10.09 9.37
C CYS A 193 -26.75 -11.53 8.84
N ARG A 194 -27.30 -12.46 9.62
CA ARG A 194 -27.36 -13.88 9.28
C ARG A 194 -28.13 -14.15 7.98
N GLU A 195 -29.24 -13.45 7.79
CA GLU A 195 -30.06 -13.57 6.58
C GLU A 195 -29.26 -13.21 5.32
N ARG A 196 -28.36 -12.23 5.39
CA ARG A 196 -27.48 -11.85 4.28
C ARG A 196 -26.38 -12.88 4.02
N ILE A 197 -25.88 -13.53 5.05
CA ILE A 197 -24.95 -14.67 4.93
C ILE A 197 -25.65 -15.84 4.23
N GLU A 198 -26.88 -16.16 4.63
CA GLU A 198 -27.70 -17.23 4.03
C GLU A 198 -28.02 -16.94 2.55
N GLU A 199 -28.45 -15.71 2.23
CA GLU A 199 -28.70 -15.26 0.86
C GLU A 199 -27.41 -15.35 -0.02
N ALA A 200 -26.28 -14.91 0.49
CA ALA A 200 -25.01 -14.99 -0.21
C ALA A 200 -24.61 -16.45 -0.49
N ALA A 201 -24.71 -17.31 0.51
CA ALA A 201 -24.40 -18.72 0.38
C ALA A 201 -25.34 -19.42 -0.63
N GLU A 202 -26.63 -19.08 -0.63
CA GLU A 202 -27.60 -19.66 -1.56
C GLU A 202 -27.32 -19.24 -3.00
N LEU A 203 -26.98 -17.97 -3.27
CA LEU A 203 -26.56 -17.51 -4.60
C LEU A 203 -25.31 -18.27 -5.08
N ILE A 204 -24.31 -18.42 -4.21
CA ILE A 204 -23.07 -19.12 -4.55
C ILE A 204 -23.32 -20.61 -4.81
N ASN A 205 -24.17 -21.27 -4.00
CA ASN A 205 -24.50 -22.68 -4.15
C ASN A 205 -25.23 -23.01 -5.47
N HIS A 206 -25.84 -22.02 -6.13
CA HIS A 206 -26.53 -22.18 -7.41
C HIS A 206 -25.79 -21.55 -8.60
N ALA A 207 -24.63 -20.96 -8.37
CA ALA A 207 -23.84 -20.35 -9.42
C ALA A 207 -23.23 -21.43 -10.36
N GLU A 208 -23.28 -21.18 -11.66
CA GLU A 208 -22.61 -21.99 -12.67
C GLU A 208 -21.22 -21.43 -13.03
N ARG A 209 -21.08 -20.12 -12.91
CA ARG A 209 -19.86 -19.37 -13.26
C ARG A 209 -19.52 -18.33 -12.19
N PRO A 210 -19.29 -18.76 -10.92
CA PRO A 210 -18.93 -17.82 -9.88
C PRO A 210 -17.52 -17.27 -10.11
N PHE A 211 -17.31 -15.98 -9.76
CA PHE A 211 -15.99 -15.35 -9.81
C PHE A 211 -15.77 -14.46 -8.59
N ALA A 212 -14.65 -14.63 -7.90
CA ALA A 212 -14.31 -13.85 -6.71
C ALA A 212 -13.32 -12.72 -7.05
N LEU A 213 -13.61 -11.50 -6.54
CA LEU A 213 -12.71 -10.35 -6.60
C LEU A 213 -12.11 -10.11 -5.21
N VAL A 214 -10.80 -10.26 -5.10
CA VAL A 214 -10.07 -10.20 -3.83
C VAL A 214 -9.41 -8.83 -3.67
N GLY A 215 -9.86 -8.07 -2.68
CA GLY A 215 -9.31 -6.78 -2.33
C GLY A 215 -8.37 -6.81 -1.12
N GLN A 216 -7.86 -5.63 -0.77
CA GLN A 216 -6.97 -5.44 0.38
C GLN A 216 -7.62 -5.81 1.72
N GLY A 217 -8.95 -5.70 1.82
CA GLY A 217 -9.69 -6.03 3.05
C GLY A 217 -9.43 -7.46 3.54
N VAL A 218 -9.12 -8.40 2.65
CA VAL A 218 -8.70 -9.76 3.02
C VAL A 218 -7.39 -9.74 3.81
N ILE A 219 -6.40 -8.98 3.34
CA ILE A 219 -5.08 -8.86 3.99
C ILE A 219 -5.20 -8.07 5.30
N LEU A 220 -6.00 -7.01 5.33
CA LEU A 220 -6.21 -6.18 6.51
C LEU A 220 -6.91 -6.94 7.64
N SER A 221 -7.86 -7.80 7.28
CA SER A 221 -8.59 -8.68 8.20
C SER A 221 -7.80 -9.94 8.62
N GLY A 222 -6.67 -10.25 7.94
CA GLY A 222 -5.94 -11.51 8.14
C GLY A 222 -6.77 -12.73 7.76
N ALA A 223 -7.54 -12.62 6.67
CA ALA A 223 -8.53 -13.59 6.21
C ALA A 223 -8.02 -14.52 5.10
N GLU A 224 -6.71 -14.59 4.88
CA GLU A 224 -6.13 -15.32 3.75
C GLU A 224 -6.45 -16.82 3.81
N GLU A 225 -6.41 -17.44 4.99
CA GLU A 225 -6.78 -18.85 5.16
C GLU A 225 -8.26 -19.09 4.93
N GLU A 226 -9.12 -18.22 5.46
CA GLU A 226 -10.57 -18.29 5.26
C GLU A 226 -10.93 -18.10 3.78
N LEU A 227 -10.24 -17.19 3.08
CA LEU A 227 -10.38 -17.02 1.64
C LEU A 227 -10.04 -18.31 0.89
N MET A 228 -8.91 -18.94 1.18
CA MET A 228 -8.50 -20.18 0.51
C MET A 228 -9.52 -21.29 0.73
N ARG A 229 -9.99 -21.48 1.96
CA ARG A 229 -11.04 -22.48 2.29
C ARG A 229 -12.36 -22.20 1.58
N PHE A 230 -12.75 -20.93 1.49
CA PHE A 230 -13.93 -20.48 0.77
C PHE A 230 -13.85 -20.83 -0.73
N LEU A 231 -12.75 -20.45 -1.37
CA LEU A 231 -12.53 -20.71 -2.79
C LEU A 231 -12.44 -22.21 -3.10
N GLU A 232 -11.77 -22.99 -2.26
CA GLU A 232 -11.61 -24.44 -2.45
C GLU A 232 -12.93 -25.19 -2.28
N LYS A 233 -13.74 -24.82 -1.28
CA LYS A 233 -15.00 -25.53 -0.98
C LYS A 233 -16.00 -25.47 -2.14
N ALA A 234 -16.09 -24.33 -2.81
CA ALA A 234 -17.01 -24.13 -3.92
C ALA A 234 -16.29 -24.03 -5.29
N ASP A 235 -15.00 -24.34 -5.35
CA ASP A 235 -14.16 -24.36 -6.58
C ASP A 235 -14.27 -23.05 -7.38
N ILE A 236 -14.12 -21.90 -6.71
CA ILE A 236 -14.33 -20.56 -7.28
C ILE A 236 -13.00 -19.96 -7.75
N PRO A 237 -12.83 -19.65 -9.05
CA PRO A 237 -11.67 -18.88 -9.52
C PRO A 237 -11.73 -17.43 -8.98
N ALA A 238 -10.56 -16.83 -8.75
CA ALA A 238 -10.46 -15.51 -8.16
C ALA A 238 -9.43 -14.63 -8.86
N GLY A 239 -9.75 -13.33 -8.98
CA GLY A 239 -8.83 -12.28 -9.39
C GLY A 239 -8.58 -11.28 -8.26
N SER A 240 -7.38 -10.70 -8.20
CA SER A 240 -7.02 -9.73 -7.17
C SER A 240 -7.01 -8.31 -7.71
N THR A 241 -7.48 -7.35 -6.91
CA THR A 241 -7.16 -5.94 -7.15
C THR A 241 -5.67 -5.70 -6.90
N MET A 242 -5.11 -4.57 -7.34
CA MET A 242 -3.70 -4.25 -7.09
C MET A 242 -3.33 -4.35 -5.60
N LEU A 243 -4.15 -3.80 -4.71
CA LEU A 243 -3.92 -3.87 -3.26
C LEU A 243 -4.31 -5.21 -2.62
N GLY A 244 -5.07 -6.05 -3.32
CA GLY A 244 -5.38 -7.43 -2.93
C GLY A 244 -4.29 -8.43 -3.33
N LEU A 245 -3.31 -8.03 -4.13
CA LEU A 245 -2.19 -8.88 -4.51
C LEU A 245 -1.45 -9.40 -3.26
N SER A 246 -1.01 -10.64 -3.32
CA SER A 246 -0.41 -11.42 -2.23
C SER A 246 -1.38 -11.92 -1.14
N ALA A 247 -2.69 -11.66 -1.22
CA ALA A 247 -3.68 -12.38 -0.41
C ALA A 247 -3.70 -13.88 -0.74
N MET A 248 -3.39 -14.21 -1.99
CA MET A 248 -3.21 -15.59 -2.47
C MET A 248 -1.80 -15.76 -3.05
N PRO A 249 -1.15 -16.93 -2.88
CA PRO A 249 0.10 -17.22 -3.60
C PRO A 249 -0.09 -17.15 -5.11
N SER A 250 0.92 -16.65 -5.84
CA SER A 250 0.84 -16.53 -7.31
C SER A 250 0.68 -17.87 -8.05
N GLY A 251 1.13 -18.96 -7.45
CA GLY A 251 0.99 -20.31 -8.01
C GLY A 251 -0.27 -21.06 -7.57
N TYR A 252 -1.18 -20.41 -6.85
CA TYR A 252 -2.40 -21.06 -6.41
C TYR A 252 -3.37 -21.31 -7.59
N ARG A 253 -3.90 -22.52 -7.71
CA ARG A 253 -4.72 -22.98 -8.84
C ARG A 253 -5.89 -22.06 -9.19
N LEU A 254 -6.57 -21.53 -8.18
CA LEU A 254 -7.73 -20.66 -8.34
C LEU A 254 -7.37 -19.18 -8.50
N ASN A 255 -6.10 -18.79 -8.30
CA ASN A 255 -5.63 -17.43 -8.54
C ASN A 255 -5.46 -17.22 -10.05
N LYS A 256 -6.28 -16.35 -10.63
CA LYS A 256 -6.28 -16.02 -12.07
C LYS A 256 -5.53 -14.73 -12.41
N GLY A 257 -4.93 -14.09 -11.41
CA GLY A 257 -4.11 -12.89 -11.58
C GLY A 257 -4.78 -11.60 -11.13
N MET A 258 -4.28 -10.48 -11.65
CA MET A 258 -4.76 -9.13 -11.33
C MET A 258 -5.87 -8.72 -12.30
N LEU A 259 -6.85 -7.97 -11.81
CA LEU A 259 -7.91 -7.35 -12.60
C LEU A 259 -7.79 -5.82 -12.62
N GLY A 260 -8.52 -5.17 -13.52
CA GLY A 260 -8.58 -3.72 -13.66
C GLY A 260 -7.85 -3.19 -14.92
N MET A 261 -7.60 -1.89 -14.97
CA MET A 261 -7.07 -1.18 -16.14
C MET A 261 -5.83 -1.84 -16.77
N HIS A 262 -4.89 -2.29 -15.96
CA HIS A 262 -3.69 -3.03 -16.38
C HIS A 262 -3.71 -4.49 -15.89
N GLY A 263 -4.91 -5.03 -15.68
CA GLY A 263 -5.13 -6.40 -15.23
C GLY A 263 -4.83 -7.45 -16.31
N ASN A 264 -4.92 -8.71 -15.91
CA ASN A 264 -4.83 -9.84 -16.82
C ASN A 264 -6.09 -9.95 -17.71
N ILE A 265 -5.95 -10.51 -18.90
CA ILE A 265 -7.06 -10.65 -19.88
C ILE A 265 -8.20 -11.49 -19.28
N GLY A 266 -7.86 -12.66 -18.73
CA GLY A 266 -8.83 -13.59 -18.18
C GLY A 266 -9.71 -12.97 -17.09
N PRO A 267 -9.16 -12.46 -15.96
CA PRO A 267 -9.94 -11.83 -14.91
C PRO A 267 -10.85 -10.70 -15.41
N ASN A 268 -10.37 -9.85 -16.31
CA ASN A 268 -11.17 -8.77 -16.87
C ASN A 268 -12.36 -9.28 -17.71
N ARG A 269 -12.14 -10.22 -18.62
CA ARG A 269 -13.21 -10.81 -19.43
C ARG A 269 -14.21 -11.60 -18.58
N LYS A 270 -13.70 -12.42 -17.66
CA LYS A 270 -14.54 -13.29 -16.82
C LYS A 270 -15.39 -12.51 -15.82
N THR A 271 -15.01 -11.27 -15.47
CA THR A 271 -15.88 -10.36 -14.70
C THR A 271 -17.20 -10.09 -15.45
N ASN A 272 -17.16 -9.95 -16.77
CA ASN A 272 -18.35 -9.72 -17.60
C ASN A 272 -18.99 -11.01 -18.17
N GLU A 273 -18.48 -12.21 -17.78
CA GLU A 273 -19.03 -13.51 -18.18
C GLU A 273 -19.61 -14.30 -17.00
N CYS A 274 -19.19 -13.99 -15.76
CA CYS A 274 -19.67 -14.68 -14.57
C CYS A 274 -21.18 -14.44 -14.34
N ASP A 275 -21.84 -15.37 -13.67
CA ASP A 275 -23.24 -15.23 -13.23
C ASP A 275 -23.36 -14.73 -11.79
N VAL A 276 -22.35 -15.02 -10.94
CA VAL A 276 -22.24 -14.47 -9.58
C VAL A 276 -20.85 -13.86 -9.40
N LEU A 277 -20.82 -12.55 -9.09
CA LEU A 277 -19.61 -11.80 -8.79
C LEU A 277 -19.50 -11.57 -7.28
N ILE A 278 -18.42 -12.04 -6.67
CA ILE A 278 -18.22 -12.00 -5.22
C ILE A 278 -17.07 -11.06 -4.91
N ALA A 279 -17.38 -9.83 -4.52
CA ALA A 279 -16.39 -8.82 -4.16
C ALA A 279 -16.07 -8.89 -2.66
N ILE A 280 -14.79 -9.07 -2.32
CA ILE A 280 -14.34 -9.31 -0.94
C ILE A 280 -13.33 -8.24 -0.53
N GLY A 281 -13.76 -7.31 0.33
CA GLY A 281 -12.90 -6.25 0.86
C GLY A 281 -12.27 -5.36 -0.23
N MET A 282 -13.07 -4.95 -1.22
CA MET A 282 -12.66 -4.08 -2.32
C MET A 282 -13.76 -3.07 -2.65
N ARG A 283 -13.40 -1.89 -3.17
CA ARG A 283 -14.32 -0.73 -3.27
C ARG A 283 -14.86 -0.40 -4.66
N PHE A 284 -14.67 -1.22 -5.66
CA PHE A 284 -15.12 -0.98 -7.04
C PHE A 284 -14.72 0.41 -7.57
N ASP A 285 -13.44 0.79 -7.46
CA ASP A 285 -12.94 2.05 -8.00
C ASP A 285 -12.87 2.02 -9.55
N ASP A 286 -12.69 3.20 -10.15
CA ASP A 286 -12.67 3.40 -11.59
C ASP A 286 -11.56 2.62 -12.32
N ARG A 287 -10.44 2.33 -11.63
CA ARG A 287 -9.33 1.55 -12.17
C ARG A 287 -9.65 0.06 -12.29
N VAL A 288 -10.61 -0.41 -11.47
CA VAL A 288 -11.11 -1.79 -11.50
C VAL A 288 -12.30 -1.92 -12.44
N THR A 289 -13.23 -0.98 -12.42
CA THR A 289 -14.52 -1.13 -13.11
C THR A 289 -14.52 -0.64 -14.57
N GLY A 290 -13.69 0.36 -14.89
CA GLY A 290 -13.83 1.06 -16.17
C GLY A 290 -15.24 1.66 -16.30
N ASP A 291 -15.90 1.46 -17.46
CA ASP A 291 -17.27 1.95 -17.69
C ASP A 291 -18.30 1.19 -16.87
N LEU A 292 -18.87 1.85 -15.88
CA LEU A 292 -19.91 1.30 -15.01
C LEU A 292 -21.17 0.85 -15.76
N LYS A 293 -21.42 1.33 -16.98
CA LYS A 293 -22.58 0.92 -17.78
C LYS A 293 -22.46 -0.48 -18.33
N THR A 294 -21.23 -0.98 -18.47
CA THR A 294 -20.91 -2.28 -19.06
C THR A 294 -20.34 -3.27 -18.04
N TYR A 295 -20.02 -2.83 -16.83
CA TYR A 295 -19.37 -3.66 -15.83
C TYR A 295 -20.33 -4.64 -15.14
N ALA A 296 -20.08 -5.93 -15.28
CA ALA A 296 -20.76 -7.05 -14.59
C ALA A 296 -22.30 -7.00 -14.62
N LYS A 297 -22.91 -6.50 -15.72
CA LYS A 297 -24.38 -6.31 -15.79
C LYS A 297 -25.18 -7.59 -15.81
N GLN A 298 -24.57 -8.70 -16.23
CA GLN A 298 -25.17 -10.03 -16.27
C GLN A 298 -25.12 -10.76 -14.93
N ALA A 299 -24.24 -10.33 -14.02
CA ALA A 299 -23.97 -11.03 -12.76
C ALA A 299 -24.87 -10.56 -11.62
N LYS A 300 -25.19 -11.49 -10.70
CA LYS A 300 -25.59 -11.13 -9.34
C LYS A 300 -24.36 -10.75 -8.53
N VAL A 301 -24.39 -9.59 -7.88
CA VAL A 301 -23.24 -9.05 -7.16
C VAL A 301 -23.40 -9.25 -5.64
N ILE A 302 -22.46 -9.96 -5.04
CA ILE A 302 -22.31 -10.09 -3.60
C ILE A 302 -21.14 -9.21 -3.17
N HIS A 303 -21.33 -8.32 -2.19
CA HIS A 303 -20.27 -7.43 -1.70
C HIS A 303 -20.06 -7.64 -0.20
N LEU A 304 -18.88 -8.18 0.16
CA LEU A 304 -18.41 -8.32 1.53
C LEU A 304 -17.49 -7.15 1.85
N ASP A 305 -17.92 -6.25 2.72
CA ASP A 305 -17.11 -5.10 3.13
C ASP A 305 -17.41 -4.70 4.58
N ILE A 306 -16.43 -4.10 5.25
CA ILE A 306 -16.58 -3.57 6.59
C ILE A 306 -17.18 -2.15 6.59
N ASP A 307 -17.04 -1.44 5.46
CA ASP A 307 -17.45 -0.04 5.31
C ASP A 307 -18.76 0.06 4.50
N ASN A 308 -19.85 0.34 5.16
CA ASN A 308 -21.16 0.50 4.51
C ASN A 308 -21.17 1.64 3.46
N SER A 309 -20.25 2.60 3.54
CA SER A 309 -20.20 3.71 2.58
C SER A 309 -19.67 3.27 1.19
N GLU A 310 -19.03 2.13 1.09
CA GLU A 310 -18.56 1.57 -0.18
C GLU A 310 -19.63 0.70 -0.88
N VAL A 311 -20.65 0.24 -0.15
CA VAL A 311 -21.73 -0.58 -0.71
C VAL A 311 -22.67 0.28 -1.54
N ASP A 312 -23.06 -0.19 -2.72
CA ASP A 312 -23.93 0.53 -3.68
C ASP A 312 -23.37 1.87 -4.19
N LYS A 313 -22.13 2.21 -3.89
CA LYS A 313 -21.51 3.48 -4.27
C LYS A 313 -21.26 3.59 -5.78
N ASN A 314 -20.63 2.61 -6.38
CA ASN A 314 -20.29 2.57 -7.80
C ASN A 314 -21.01 1.44 -8.54
N VAL A 315 -21.06 0.26 -7.96
CA VAL A 315 -21.73 -0.92 -8.52
C VAL A 315 -22.90 -1.28 -7.63
N LYS A 316 -24.07 -1.49 -8.24
CA LYS A 316 -25.25 -1.94 -7.51
C LYS A 316 -25.07 -3.38 -7.05
N VAL A 317 -25.39 -3.63 -5.78
CA VAL A 317 -25.18 -4.90 -5.10
C VAL A 317 -26.51 -5.62 -4.90
N ASP A 318 -26.59 -6.91 -5.21
CA ASP A 318 -27.77 -7.75 -4.93
C ASP A 318 -27.76 -8.22 -3.47
N VAL A 319 -26.62 -8.66 -2.95
CA VAL A 319 -26.47 -9.08 -1.55
C VAL A 319 -25.29 -8.36 -0.90
N LYS A 320 -25.58 -7.52 0.10
CA LYS A 320 -24.56 -6.86 0.91
C LYS A 320 -24.30 -7.64 2.20
N VAL A 321 -23.05 -7.99 2.42
CA VAL A 321 -22.57 -8.62 3.65
C VAL A 321 -21.67 -7.63 4.36
N LEU A 322 -22.22 -6.87 5.31
CA LEU A 322 -21.46 -5.94 6.13
C LEU A 322 -20.80 -6.71 7.27
N GLY A 323 -19.50 -6.55 7.44
CA GLY A 323 -18.73 -7.19 8.49
C GLY A 323 -17.27 -7.37 8.14
N ASP A 324 -16.51 -7.87 9.11
CA ASP A 324 -15.13 -8.26 8.92
C ASP A 324 -15.03 -9.41 7.90
N ALA A 325 -14.08 -9.31 6.95
CA ALA A 325 -13.95 -10.27 5.86
C ALA A 325 -13.66 -11.70 6.38
N LYS A 326 -12.86 -11.85 7.43
CA LYS A 326 -12.52 -13.14 8.02
C LYS A 326 -13.74 -13.85 8.59
N VAL A 327 -14.55 -13.10 9.34
CA VAL A 327 -15.78 -13.64 9.96
C VAL A 327 -16.80 -13.95 8.88
N SER A 328 -17.04 -13.02 7.94
CA SER A 328 -18.01 -13.19 6.85
C SER A 328 -17.68 -14.40 5.97
N LEU A 329 -16.41 -14.56 5.57
CA LEU A 329 -15.96 -15.72 4.78
C LEU A 329 -16.16 -17.03 5.53
N ARG A 330 -15.86 -17.09 6.83
CA ARG A 330 -16.05 -18.28 7.64
C ARG A 330 -17.53 -18.68 7.73
N GLU A 331 -18.42 -17.72 8.00
CA GLU A 331 -19.86 -17.97 8.12
C GLU A 331 -20.45 -18.43 6.78
N ILE A 332 -20.14 -17.75 5.67
CA ILE A 332 -20.59 -18.16 4.33
C ILE A 332 -20.07 -19.56 4.01
N THR A 333 -18.76 -19.82 4.22
CA THR A 333 -18.14 -21.11 3.96
C THR A 333 -18.83 -22.25 4.71
N GLY A 334 -19.30 -22.00 5.93
CA GLY A 334 -20.09 -22.96 6.73
C GLY A 334 -21.33 -23.47 5.99
N LEU A 335 -21.99 -22.60 5.20
CA LEU A 335 -23.23 -22.88 4.48
C LEU A 335 -23.05 -23.33 3.03
N LEU A 336 -21.82 -23.20 2.47
CA LEU A 336 -21.56 -23.66 1.10
C LEU A 336 -21.61 -25.18 1.00
N ARG A 337 -22.09 -25.66 -0.14
CA ARG A 337 -21.97 -27.05 -0.57
C ARG A 337 -20.66 -27.25 -1.34
N PRO A 338 -19.98 -28.38 -1.22
CA PRO A 338 -18.88 -28.70 -2.13
C PRO A 338 -19.38 -28.67 -3.57
N ALA A 339 -18.69 -27.93 -4.42
CA ALA A 339 -19.01 -27.79 -5.84
C ALA A 339 -17.75 -27.97 -6.70
N GLY A 340 -17.93 -28.17 -8.00
CA GLY A 340 -16.87 -28.21 -9.00
C GLY A 340 -17.26 -27.33 -10.18
N HIS A 341 -16.34 -26.46 -10.60
CA HIS A 341 -16.53 -25.55 -11.73
C HIS A 341 -15.42 -25.74 -12.77
N GLU A 342 -15.00 -26.99 -13.02
CA GLU A 342 -13.86 -27.32 -13.87
C GLU A 342 -13.98 -26.71 -15.27
N ALA A 343 -15.16 -26.78 -15.91
CA ALA A 343 -15.38 -26.21 -17.25
C ALA A 343 -15.25 -24.67 -17.24
N TRP A 344 -15.75 -24.01 -16.19
CA TRP A 344 -15.60 -22.57 -16.01
C TRP A 344 -14.14 -22.17 -15.78
N ILE A 345 -13.44 -22.87 -14.91
CA ILE A 345 -12.01 -22.64 -14.63
C ILE A 345 -11.18 -22.92 -15.89
N ALA A 346 -11.48 -23.97 -16.65
CA ALA A 346 -10.80 -24.29 -17.90
C ALA A 346 -11.00 -23.21 -18.98
N SER A 347 -12.11 -22.46 -18.95
CA SER A 347 -12.37 -21.38 -19.91
C SER A 347 -11.37 -20.22 -19.81
N PHE A 348 -10.64 -20.08 -18.70
CA PHE A 348 -9.56 -19.09 -18.57
C PHE A 348 -8.34 -19.44 -19.42
N ALA A 349 -8.12 -20.71 -19.78
CA ALA A 349 -6.93 -21.15 -20.50
C ALA A 349 -6.76 -20.45 -21.86
N GLN A 350 -7.86 -20.15 -22.56
CA GLN A 350 -7.80 -19.43 -23.83
C GLN A 350 -7.31 -18.00 -23.63
N ASP A 351 -7.83 -17.31 -22.61
CA ASP A 351 -7.44 -15.93 -22.27
C ASP A 351 -5.99 -15.88 -21.79
N GLU A 352 -5.56 -16.85 -20.98
CA GLU A 352 -4.19 -17.01 -20.48
C GLU A 352 -3.21 -17.26 -21.66
N ALA A 353 -3.58 -18.07 -22.65
CA ALA A 353 -2.77 -18.32 -23.84
C ALA A 353 -2.67 -17.07 -24.74
N GLU A 354 -3.78 -16.35 -24.95
CA GLU A 354 -3.77 -15.07 -25.69
C GLU A 354 -2.86 -14.05 -25.00
N GLU A 355 -2.99 -13.91 -23.69
CA GLU A 355 -2.17 -12.98 -22.91
C GLU A 355 -0.69 -13.37 -22.95
N TYR A 356 -0.38 -14.66 -22.85
CA TYR A 356 1.01 -15.13 -22.93
C TYR A 356 1.65 -14.72 -24.26
N GLU A 357 1.01 -15.01 -25.40
CA GLU A 357 1.58 -14.70 -26.71
C GLU A 357 1.66 -13.21 -27.03
N ARG A 358 0.61 -12.44 -26.67
CA ARG A 358 0.53 -11.02 -27.05
C ARG A 358 1.25 -10.09 -26.10
N VAL A 359 1.34 -10.45 -24.82
CA VAL A 359 1.78 -9.52 -23.75
C VAL A 359 2.97 -10.08 -22.97
N ILE A 360 2.87 -11.31 -22.43
CA ILE A 360 3.87 -11.83 -21.50
C ILE A 360 5.15 -12.20 -22.24
N ARG A 361 5.05 -12.98 -23.32
CA ARG A 361 6.22 -13.48 -24.06
C ARG A 361 7.07 -12.34 -24.60
N PRO A 362 6.54 -11.31 -25.31
CA PRO A 362 7.38 -10.22 -25.83
C PRO A 362 7.95 -9.32 -24.73
N GLU A 363 7.34 -9.26 -23.54
CA GLU A 363 7.82 -8.42 -22.45
C GLU A 363 8.82 -9.14 -21.53
N VAL A 364 8.61 -10.43 -21.26
CA VAL A 364 9.43 -11.19 -20.31
C VAL A 364 10.53 -11.99 -21.01
N TYR A 365 10.27 -12.42 -22.25
CA TYR A 365 11.17 -13.27 -23.05
C TYR A 365 11.38 -12.67 -24.44
N PRO A 366 11.85 -11.41 -24.56
CA PRO A 366 12.03 -10.77 -25.85
C PRO A 366 13.11 -11.47 -26.68
N ASP A 367 12.91 -11.52 -28.01
CA ASP A 367 13.83 -12.14 -28.93
C ASP A 367 15.03 -11.22 -29.26
N GLY A 368 16.22 -11.83 -29.47
CA GLY A 368 17.39 -11.16 -30.05
C GLY A 368 18.02 -10.06 -29.20
N ASP A 369 18.62 -9.07 -29.88
CA ASP A 369 19.39 -7.93 -29.29
C ASP A 369 18.47 -6.75 -28.87
N ALA A 370 17.19 -6.98 -28.67
CA ALA A 370 16.28 -5.93 -28.21
C ALA A 370 16.75 -5.35 -26.87
N ALA A 371 16.41 -4.09 -26.60
CA ALA A 371 16.65 -3.45 -25.30
C ALA A 371 16.01 -4.24 -24.16
N LEU A 372 16.55 -4.09 -22.95
CA LEU A 372 15.95 -4.67 -21.75
C LEU A 372 14.49 -4.22 -21.59
N ARG A 373 13.62 -5.14 -21.19
CA ARG A 373 12.23 -4.85 -20.89
C ARG A 373 12.02 -4.75 -19.39
N MET A 374 11.09 -3.89 -18.96
CA MET A 374 10.78 -3.74 -17.52
C MET A 374 10.28 -5.05 -16.91
N GLY A 375 9.35 -5.74 -17.59
CA GLY A 375 8.81 -7.01 -17.12
C GLY A 375 9.85 -8.12 -17.05
N GLU A 376 10.81 -8.16 -17.97
CA GLU A 376 11.96 -9.09 -17.93
C GLU A 376 12.79 -8.87 -16.66
N VAL A 377 13.16 -7.62 -16.35
CA VAL A 377 13.93 -7.28 -15.14
C VAL A 377 13.17 -7.67 -13.88
N VAL A 378 11.89 -7.31 -13.80
CA VAL A 378 11.02 -7.62 -12.64
C VAL A 378 10.91 -9.13 -12.42
N ARG A 379 10.65 -9.91 -13.50
CA ARG A 379 10.51 -11.37 -13.42
C ARG A 379 11.79 -12.02 -12.94
N LYS A 380 12.94 -11.65 -13.50
CA LYS A 380 14.24 -12.22 -13.12
C LYS A 380 14.61 -11.92 -11.66
N VAL A 381 14.34 -10.72 -11.15
CA VAL A 381 14.54 -10.40 -9.73
C VAL A 381 13.61 -11.21 -8.85
N SER A 382 12.34 -11.35 -9.22
CA SER A 382 11.37 -12.17 -8.48
C SER A 382 11.83 -13.62 -8.35
N GLU A 383 12.21 -14.24 -9.47
CA GLU A 383 12.71 -15.62 -9.53
C GLU A 383 13.99 -15.80 -8.72
N ALA A 384 14.95 -14.87 -8.82
CA ALA A 384 16.21 -14.90 -8.09
C ALA A 384 16.02 -14.79 -6.56
N THR A 385 14.91 -14.18 -6.10
CA THR A 385 14.52 -14.14 -4.67
C THR A 385 13.66 -15.33 -4.24
N GLY A 386 13.45 -16.31 -5.13
CA GLY A 386 12.56 -17.46 -4.89
C GLY A 386 11.10 -17.06 -4.68
N ASN A 387 10.67 -15.92 -5.24
CA ASN A 387 9.31 -15.36 -5.09
C ASN A 387 8.89 -15.08 -3.63
N ARG A 388 9.87 -14.83 -2.74
CA ARG A 388 9.64 -14.62 -1.29
C ARG A 388 9.91 -13.20 -0.81
N ALA A 389 10.51 -12.36 -1.64
CA ALA A 389 10.81 -10.97 -1.29
C ALA A 389 9.53 -10.14 -1.11
N VAL A 390 9.68 -9.03 -0.40
CA VAL A 390 8.69 -7.96 -0.36
C VAL A 390 8.93 -7.05 -1.56
N LEU A 391 7.92 -6.92 -2.39
CA LEU A 391 7.86 -5.95 -3.48
C LEU A 391 7.44 -4.59 -2.92
N VAL A 392 8.26 -3.59 -3.08
CA VAL A 392 7.89 -2.17 -2.93
C VAL A 392 7.94 -1.52 -4.28
N THR A 393 6.94 -0.75 -4.66
CA THR A 393 6.97 0.00 -5.92
C THR A 393 6.84 1.49 -5.70
N ASP A 394 7.46 2.27 -6.57
CA ASP A 394 7.05 3.64 -6.82
C ASP A 394 5.87 3.65 -7.80
N VAL A 395 5.49 4.79 -8.36
CA VAL A 395 4.30 4.97 -9.20
C VAL A 395 4.68 5.20 -10.67
N GLY A 396 3.84 4.70 -11.57
CA GLY A 396 3.99 4.80 -13.02
C GLY A 396 4.16 3.45 -13.71
N GLN A 397 4.88 3.42 -14.86
CA GLN A 397 5.11 2.15 -15.58
C GLN A 397 5.84 1.12 -14.72
N ASN A 398 6.82 1.55 -13.93
CA ASN A 398 7.53 0.68 -12.98
C ASN A 398 6.55 -0.04 -12.03
N GLN A 399 5.54 0.65 -11.51
CA GLN A 399 4.51 0.08 -10.64
C GLN A 399 3.71 -1.00 -11.37
N MET A 400 3.13 -0.65 -12.52
CA MET A 400 2.26 -1.56 -13.27
C MET A 400 3.02 -2.82 -13.72
N MET A 401 4.24 -2.66 -14.23
CA MET A 401 5.10 -3.78 -14.63
C MET A 401 5.49 -4.64 -13.43
N SER A 402 5.80 -4.02 -12.28
CA SER A 402 6.17 -4.76 -11.08
C SER A 402 5.01 -5.58 -10.53
N VAL A 403 3.82 -5.01 -10.38
CA VAL A 403 2.66 -5.77 -9.85
C VAL A 403 2.17 -6.87 -10.79
N ARG A 404 2.42 -6.75 -12.11
CA ARG A 404 2.09 -7.80 -13.09
C ARG A 404 3.07 -8.96 -13.07
N TYR A 405 4.36 -8.68 -13.04
CA TYR A 405 5.40 -9.69 -13.34
C TYR A 405 6.12 -10.23 -12.11
N PHE A 406 6.05 -9.55 -10.96
CA PHE A 406 6.53 -10.08 -9.70
C PHE A 406 5.60 -11.18 -9.17
N LYS A 407 6.16 -12.23 -8.61
CA LYS A 407 5.43 -13.36 -8.03
C LYS A 407 5.59 -13.38 -6.52
N TYR A 408 4.57 -13.84 -5.82
CA TYR A 408 4.55 -13.90 -4.35
C TYR A 408 4.17 -15.29 -3.88
N SER A 409 4.81 -15.74 -2.80
CA SER A 409 4.48 -16.98 -2.10
C SER A 409 3.98 -16.75 -0.66
N ARG A 410 4.01 -15.49 -0.21
CA ARG A 410 3.61 -15.09 1.15
C ARG A 410 2.71 -13.86 1.07
N THR A 411 1.81 -13.73 2.06
CA THR A 411 0.99 -12.53 2.24
C THR A 411 1.83 -11.30 2.62
N ARG A 412 1.25 -10.12 2.54
CA ARG A 412 1.90 -8.83 2.85
C ARG A 412 3.22 -8.64 2.10
N SER A 413 3.22 -9.06 0.84
CA SER A 413 4.40 -9.00 -0.04
C SER A 413 4.36 -7.85 -1.05
N VAL A 414 3.30 -7.03 -1.07
CA VAL A 414 3.16 -5.90 -2.00
C VAL A 414 2.90 -4.62 -1.23
N ILE A 415 3.75 -3.62 -1.46
CA ILE A 415 3.67 -2.28 -0.87
C ILE A 415 3.73 -1.27 -2.01
N THR A 416 2.64 -0.55 -2.22
CA THR A 416 2.49 0.38 -3.34
C THR A 416 1.47 1.46 -2.99
N SER A 417 1.56 2.65 -3.55
CA SER A 417 0.52 3.68 -3.48
C SER A 417 -0.55 3.36 -4.53
N GLY A 418 -1.65 2.75 -4.10
CA GLY A 418 -2.67 2.24 -5.00
C GLY A 418 -3.77 3.25 -5.31
N GLY A 419 -4.26 3.96 -4.31
CA GLY A 419 -5.38 4.89 -4.44
C GLY A 419 -4.99 6.30 -4.85
N LEU A 420 -3.99 6.89 -4.19
CA LEU A 420 -3.53 8.24 -4.52
C LEU A 420 -2.54 8.26 -5.69
N GLY A 421 -1.73 7.20 -5.84
CA GLY A 421 -0.74 7.12 -6.91
C GLY A 421 0.41 8.10 -6.71
N THR A 422 0.97 8.15 -5.50
CA THR A 422 1.99 9.11 -5.10
C THR A 422 3.36 8.74 -5.65
N MET A 423 3.86 9.45 -6.65
CA MET A 423 5.26 9.37 -7.06
C MET A 423 6.18 9.80 -5.92
N GLY A 424 7.30 9.09 -5.74
CA GLY A 424 8.21 9.29 -4.60
C GLY A 424 7.84 8.46 -3.36
N PHE A 425 6.75 7.69 -3.39
CA PHE A 425 6.35 6.79 -2.32
C PHE A 425 7.36 5.67 -2.06
N GLY A 426 7.90 5.09 -3.14
CA GLY A 426 8.60 3.80 -3.08
C GLY A 426 9.84 3.79 -2.19
N LEU A 427 10.73 4.77 -2.33
CA LEU A 427 12.00 4.79 -1.59
C LEU A 427 11.79 4.88 -0.08
N PRO A 428 11.07 5.87 0.48
CA PRO A 428 10.80 5.92 1.92
C PRO A 428 9.93 4.73 2.40
N ALA A 429 8.97 4.25 1.64
CA ALA A 429 8.18 3.08 2.01
C ALA A 429 9.06 1.81 2.13
N SER A 430 10.11 1.69 1.32
CA SER A 430 11.07 0.58 1.41
C SER A 430 11.88 0.60 2.72
N VAL A 431 12.16 1.79 3.27
CA VAL A 431 12.76 1.96 4.61
C VAL A 431 11.86 1.35 5.67
N GLY A 432 10.58 1.74 5.67
CA GLY A 432 9.61 1.19 6.61
C GLY A 432 9.41 -0.31 6.44
N ALA A 433 9.30 -0.79 5.21
CA ALA A 433 9.17 -2.21 4.89
C ALA A 433 10.35 -3.04 5.41
N ARG A 434 11.58 -2.56 5.25
CA ARG A 434 12.78 -3.24 5.73
C ARG A 434 12.84 -3.33 7.24
N ILE A 435 12.37 -2.28 7.94
CA ILE A 435 12.31 -2.26 9.41
C ILE A 435 11.19 -3.17 9.92
N GLY A 436 10.03 -3.16 9.26
CA GLY A 436 8.87 -3.96 9.66
C GLY A 436 8.97 -5.46 9.31
N ALA A 437 9.87 -5.84 8.40
CA ALA A 437 10.12 -7.24 8.00
C ALA A 437 11.62 -7.52 7.91
N PRO A 438 12.33 -7.57 9.04
CA PRO A 438 13.78 -7.72 9.07
C PRO A 438 14.28 -9.09 8.57
N ASP A 439 13.42 -10.09 8.53
CA ASP A 439 13.69 -11.45 8.04
C ASP A 439 13.45 -11.63 6.53
N ARG A 440 12.99 -10.58 5.83
CA ARG A 440 12.63 -10.65 4.42
C ARG A 440 13.51 -9.73 3.57
N THR A 441 13.87 -10.19 2.38
CA THR A 441 14.48 -9.32 1.36
C THR A 441 13.44 -8.30 0.89
N VAL A 442 13.80 -7.02 0.88
CA VAL A 442 12.98 -5.94 0.34
C VAL A 442 13.55 -5.51 -1.00
N CYS A 443 12.75 -5.62 -2.04
CA CYS A 443 13.05 -5.18 -3.39
C CYS A 443 12.19 -3.97 -3.76
N LEU A 444 12.82 -2.81 -3.93
CA LEU A 444 12.17 -1.60 -4.42
C LEU A 444 12.32 -1.51 -5.93
N PHE A 445 11.22 -1.43 -6.66
CA PHE A 445 11.21 -1.05 -8.07
C PHE A 445 10.75 0.40 -8.19
N VAL A 446 11.57 1.21 -8.84
CA VAL A 446 11.34 2.65 -8.95
C VAL A 446 11.72 3.14 -10.36
N GLY A 447 10.99 4.10 -10.89
CA GLY A 447 11.36 4.81 -12.12
C GLY A 447 12.34 5.95 -11.82
N ASP A 448 13.02 6.41 -12.84
CA ASP A 448 13.98 7.53 -12.76
C ASP A 448 13.33 8.84 -12.26
N GLY A 449 12.11 9.13 -12.67
CA GLY A 449 11.36 10.28 -12.14
C GLY A 449 10.97 10.11 -10.68
N GLY A 450 10.45 8.94 -10.29
CA GLY A 450 10.04 8.67 -8.92
C GLY A 450 11.18 8.67 -7.91
N LEU A 451 12.34 8.08 -8.27
CA LEU A 451 13.51 8.08 -7.41
C LEU A 451 14.00 9.50 -7.07
N GLN A 452 13.98 10.41 -8.06
CA GLN A 452 14.45 11.78 -7.86
C GLN A 452 13.55 12.60 -6.93
N MET A 453 12.29 12.23 -6.74
CA MET A 453 11.36 12.97 -5.88
C MET A 453 11.65 12.79 -4.37
N THR A 454 12.27 11.68 -3.97
CA THR A 454 12.59 11.37 -2.57
C THR A 454 14.02 10.84 -2.40
N LEU A 455 14.90 11.19 -3.32
CA LEU A 455 16.30 10.74 -3.41
C LEU A 455 17.07 10.94 -2.08
N GLN A 456 16.75 11.97 -1.32
CA GLN A 456 17.39 12.29 -0.04
C GLN A 456 17.24 11.14 0.99
N GLU A 457 16.25 10.26 0.84
CA GLU A 457 16.07 9.11 1.73
C GLU A 457 17.16 8.02 1.55
N LEU A 458 18.01 8.11 0.53
CA LEU A 458 19.25 7.34 0.48
C LEU A 458 20.14 7.65 1.69
N GLY A 459 20.07 8.89 2.21
CA GLY A 459 20.73 9.26 3.46
C GLY A 459 20.16 8.55 4.69
N THR A 460 18.85 8.29 4.73
CA THR A 460 18.22 7.47 5.78
C THR A 460 18.69 6.01 5.68
N ILE A 461 18.69 5.44 4.48
CA ILE A 461 19.18 4.08 4.23
C ILE A 461 20.63 3.91 4.67
N MET A 462 21.48 4.87 4.33
CA MET A 462 22.89 4.89 4.73
C MET A 462 23.05 4.94 6.25
N GLN A 463 22.39 5.90 6.90
CA GLN A 463 22.51 6.11 8.35
C GLN A 463 22.03 4.92 9.16
N GLU A 464 20.89 4.33 8.76
CA GLU A 464 20.26 3.18 9.42
C GLU A 464 20.87 1.83 8.97
N LYS A 465 21.81 1.85 8.02
CA LYS A 465 22.47 0.66 7.43
C LYS A 465 21.47 -0.39 6.96
N LEU A 466 20.44 0.05 6.27
CA LEU A 466 19.36 -0.82 5.82
C LEU A 466 19.76 -1.62 4.58
N ASP A 467 19.49 -2.92 4.59
CA ASP A 467 19.66 -3.79 3.43
C ASP A 467 18.40 -3.75 2.55
N ILE A 468 18.41 -2.86 1.56
CA ILE A 468 17.33 -2.67 0.59
C ILE A 468 17.91 -2.85 -0.81
N LYS A 469 17.28 -3.70 -1.63
CA LYS A 469 17.64 -3.90 -3.04
C LYS A 469 16.80 -2.96 -3.89
N ILE A 470 17.46 -1.92 -4.43
CA ILE A 470 16.80 -0.85 -5.21
C ILE A 470 17.02 -1.16 -6.68
N ILE A 471 15.96 -1.38 -7.42
CA ILE A 471 15.98 -1.64 -8.86
C ILE A 471 15.37 -0.43 -9.56
N LEU A 472 16.24 0.37 -10.17
CA LEU A 472 15.86 1.54 -10.94
C LEU A 472 15.62 1.15 -12.41
N LEU A 473 14.37 1.19 -12.83
CA LEU A 473 13.95 0.98 -14.21
C LEU A 473 14.03 2.30 -14.96
N ASN A 474 15.22 2.55 -15.55
CA ASN A 474 15.56 3.82 -16.20
C ASN A 474 15.19 3.80 -17.68
N ASN A 475 14.13 4.51 -18.06
CA ASN A 475 13.73 4.73 -19.45
C ASN A 475 13.90 6.17 -19.91
N SER A 476 14.39 7.07 -19.07
CA SER A 476 14.55 8.50 -19.32
C SER A 476 13.26 9.23 -19.70
N TYR A 477 12.12 8.76 -19.16
CA TYR A 477 10.81 9.38 -19.36
C TYR A 477 9.95 9.30 -18.11
N LEU A 478 9.03 10.24 -17.96
CA LEU A 478 7.80 10.03 -17.19
C LEU A 478 6.90 9.08 -17.99
N GLY A 479 7.24 7.79 -17.95
CA GLY A 479 6.81 6.80 -18.93
C GLY A 479 5.29 6.61 -19.02
N MET A 480 4.56 6.62 -17.89
CA MET A 480 3.09 6.49 -17.92
C MET A 480 2.44 7.73 -18.51
N VAL A 481 2.92 8.94 -18.18
CA VAL A 481 2.40 10.20 -18.77
C VAL A 481 2.67 10.23 -20.26
N ARG A 482 3.87 9.84 -20.69
CA ARG A 482 4.21 9.73 -22.10
C ARG A 482 3.33 8.72 -22.84
N GLN A 483 3.05 7.55 -22.26
CA GLN A 483 2.15 6.55 -22.84
C GLN A 483 0.75 7.11 -23.07
N TRP A 484 0.22 7.89 -22.12
CA TRP A 484 -1.07 8.58 -22.30
C TRP A 484 -1.04 9.65 -23.39
N GLN A 485 0.03 10.45 -23.46
CA GLN A 485 0.22 11.44 -24.52
C GLN A 485 0.26 10.77 -25.91
N GLU A 486 0.91 9.63 -26.01
CA GLU A 486 0.99 8.86 -27.24
C GLU A 486 -0.38 8.29 -27.65
N LEU A 487 -1.07 7.61 -26.75
CA LEU A 487 -2.31 6.90 -27.07
C LEU A 487 -3.54 7.83 -27.24
N PHE A 488 -3.58 8.94 -26.51
CA PHE A 488 -4.81 9.75 -26.41
C PHE A 488 -4.63 11.23 -26.78
N PHE A 489 -3.39 11.69 -26.99
CA PHE A 489 -3.10 13.11 -27.28
C PHE A 489 -2.24 13.30 -28.54
N HIS A 490 -2.39 12.43 -29.54
CA HIS A 490 -1.76 12.54 -30.87
C HIS A 490 -0.23 12.70 -30.81
N GLU A 491 0.44 11.94 -29.93
CA GLU A 491 1.91 11.95 -29.73
C GLU A 491 2.48 13.34 -29.37
N ARG A 492 1.64 14.21 -28.79
CA ARG A 492 2.08 15.53 -28.35
C ARG A 492 2.80 15.42 -27.00
N TYR A 493 4.07 14.99 -27.06
CA TYR A 493 4.92 14.80 -25.89
C TYR A 493 5.28 16.15 -25.26
N SER A 494 4.82 16.41 -24.05
CA SER A 494 5.04 17.66 -23.34
C SER A 494 5.63 17.36 -21.97
N TYR A 495 6.86 17.82 -21.74
CA TYR A 495 7.58 17.73 -20.47
C TYR A 495 7.68 16.33 -19.87
N THR A 496 7.84 15.31 -20.69
CA THR A 496 7.96 13.91 -20.25
C THR A 496 9.34 13.29 -20.49
N ASP A 497 10.19 13.92 -21.34
CA ASP A 497 11.57 13.50 -21.55
C ASP A 497 12.45 13.97 -20.39
N MET A 498 13.28 13.08 -19.85
CA MET A 498 14.11 13.34 -18.69
C MET A 498 15.59 13.20 -19.01
N GLN A 499 16.38 14.20 -18.62
CA GLN A 499 17.84 14.11 -18.58
C GLN A 499 18.24 13.67 -17.17
N ASN A 500 18.74 12.47 -17.04
CA ASN A 500 19.04 11.89 -15.76
C ASN A 500 20.50 12.09 -15.34
N PRO A 501 20.77 12.24 -14.03
CA PRO A 501 22.13 12.22 -13.49
C PRO A 501 22.71 10.80 -13.54
N ASP A 502 24.01 10.67 -13.23
CA ASP A 502 24.62 9.37 -12.95
C ASP A 502 24.13 8.83 -11.59
N PHE A 503 23.12 7.96 -11.63
CA PHE A 503 22.52 7.38 -10.42
C PHE A 503 23.50 6.47 -9.67
N THR A 504 24.46 5.84 -10.37
CA THR A 504 25.47 5.00 -9.70
C THR A 504 26.45 5.84 -8.90
N ALA A 505 26.83 7.00 -9.43
CA ALA A 505 27.65 7.96 -8.71
C ALA A 505 26.92 8.51 -7.47
N ILE A 506 25.63 8.82 -7.61
CA ILE A 506 24.78 9.26 -6.48
C ILE A 506 24.72 8.18 -5.40
N ALA A 507 24.42 6.93 -5.75
CA ALA A 507 24.35 5.83 -4.77
C ALA A 507 25.69 5.66 -4.03
N ARG A 508 26.80 5.69 -4.76
CA ARG A 508 28.15 5.60 -4.16
C ARG A 508 28.46 6.77 -3.23
N ALA A 509 27.96 7.98 -3.52
CA ALA A 509 28.12 9.14 -2.63
C ALA A 509 27.42 8.94 -1.26
N PHE A 510 26.37 8.10 -1.22
CA PHE A 510 25.72 7.65 0.01
C PHE A 510 26.29 6.34 0.55
N GLY A 511 27.43 5.84 0.04
CA GLY A 511 28.02 4.57 0.49
C GLY A 511 27.20 3.33 0.11
N ILE A 512 26.32 3.43 -0.87
CA ILE A 512 25.45 2.34 -1.34
C ILE A 512 26.12 1.68 -2.55
N GLY A 513 26.20 0.33 -2.55
CA GLY A 513 26.68 -0.44 -3.68
C GLY A 513 25.84 -0.15 -4.94
N ALA A 514 26.48 -0.07 -6.10
CA ALA A 514 25.72 0.26 -7.31
C ALA A 514 26.34 -0.35 -8.57
N ARG A 515 25.48 -0.80 -9.46
CA ARG A 515 25.82 -1.30 -10.79
C ARG A 515 24.78 -0.83 -11.83
N GLU A 516 25.28 -0.53 -13.03
CA GLU A 516 24.48 -0.21 -14.20
C GLU A 516 24.46 -1.41 -15.16
N VAL A 517 23.32 -1.67 -15.80
CA VAL A 517 23.10 -2.72 -16.78
C VAL A 517 22.40 -2.14 -18.01
N ARG A 518 22.99 -2.38 -19.18
CA ARG A 518 22.45 -1.96 -20.48
C ARG A 518 22.17 -3.14 -21.41
N LYS A 519 22.84 -4.27 -21.17
CA LYS A 519 22.78 -5.46 -22.04
C LYS A 519 22.17 -6.63 -21.27
N ARG A 520 21.38 -7.43 -21.99
CA ARG A 520 20.64 -8.58 -21.41
C ARG A 520 21.56 -9.62 -20.79
N GLU A 521 22.69 -9.90 -21.45
CA GLU A 521 23.68 -10.88 -20.97
C GLU A 521 24.31 -10.51 -19.62
N GLU A 522 24.26 -9.24 -19.23
CA GLU A 522 24.80 -8.77 -17.95
C GLU A 522 23.78 -8.89 -16.80
N LEU A 523 22.48 -8.97 -17.12
CA LEU A 523 21.39 -8.81 -16.15
C LEU A 523 21.44 -9.86 -15.03
N ASP A 524 21.57 -11.13 -15.36
CA ASP A 524 21.59 -12.21 -14.37
C ASP A 524 22.80 -12.13 -13.43
N GLY A 525 23.95 -11.69 -13.96
CA GLY A 525 25.16 -11.43 -13.18
C GLY A 525 24.96 -10.26 -12.20
N ALA A 526 24.34 -9.17 -12.67
CA ALA A 526 24.09 -7.98 -11.87
C ALA A 526 23.02 -8.23 -10.77
N ILE A 527 21.99 -9.00 -11.07
CA ILE A 527 20.98 -9.39 -10.05
C ILE A 527 21.64 -10.24 -8.96
N ARG A 528 22.49 -11.21 -9.32
CA ARG A 528 23.23 -12.01 -8.32
C ARG A 528 24.15 -11.13 -7.46
N GLU A 529 24.90 -10.21 -8.08
CA GLU A 529 25.75 -9.27 -7.35
C GLU A 529 24.92 -8.43 -6.36
N MET A 530 23.81 -7.85 -6.81
CA MET A 530 22.91 -7.07 -5.96
C MET A 530 22.39 -7.89 -4.78
N LEU A 531 21.93 -9.11 -5.01
CA LEU A 531 21.34 -9.96 -3.96
C LEU A 531 22.37 -10.50 -2.96
N CYS A 532 23.62 -10.72 -3.40
CA CYS A 532 24.73 -11.17 -2.55
C CYS A 532 25.44 -10.02 -1.83
N HIS A 533 25.22 -8.77 -2.22
CA HIS A 533 25.84 -7.61 -1.58
C HIS A 533 25.26 -7.42 -0.16
N GLU A 534 26.13 -7.24 0.83
CA GLU A 534 25.73 -6.88 2.19
C GLU A 534 25.31 -5.40 2.24
N GLY A 535 24.10 -5.11 2.72
CA GLY A 535 23.54 -3.77 2.78
C GLY A 535 22.83 -3.33 1.49
N ALA A 536 22.56 -2.03 1.39
CA ALA A 536 21.82 -1.48 0.27
C ALA A 536 22.59 -1.58 -1.05
N PHE A 537 21.84 -1.81 -2.12
CA PHE A 537 22.41 -1.86 -3.48
C PHE A 537 21.43 -1.25 -4.49
N LEU A 538 21.94 -0.39 -5.37
CA LEU A 538 21.20 0.19 -6.49
C LEU A 538 21.61 -0.49 -7.81
N LEU A 539 20.67 -1.21 -8.40
CA LEU A 539 20.78 -1.74 -9.76
C LEU A 539 20.08 -0.80 -10.73
N VAL A 540 20.82 -0.11 -11.58
CA VAL A 540 20.27 0.75 -12.64
C VAL A 540 20.12 -0.08 -13.91
N ALA A 541 18.89 -0.46 -14.24
CA ALA A 541 18.55 -1.16 -15.46
C ALA A 541 18.07 -0.16 -16.52
N HIS A 542 18.85 0.02 -17.60
CA HIS A 542 18.41 0.80 -18.76
C HIS A 542 17.46 -0.03 -19.60
N VAL A 543 16.19 0.34 -19.55
CA VAL A 543 15.11 -0.39 -20.21
C VAL A 543 14.62 0.33 -21.46
N GLU A 544 13.85 -0.38 -22.28
CA GLU A 544 13.22 0.17 -23.49
C GLU A 544 12.60 1.54 -23.24
N LYS A 545 13.04 2.53 -24.00
CA LYS A 545 12.66 3.94 -23.83
C LYS A 545 11.17 4.17 -24.13
N THR A 546 10.63 3.47 -25.13
CA THR A 546 9.27 3.62 -25.64
C THR A 546 8.33 2.49 -25.25
N GLY A 547 8.77 1.63 -24.32
CA GLY A 547 7.96 0.54 -23.81
C GLY A 547 6.62 1.01 -23.23
N LYS A 548 5.58 0.20 -23.41
CA LYS A 548 4.22 0.48 -22.92
C LYS A 548 3.74 -0.62 -21.98
N VAL A 549 2.88 -0.25 -21.06
CA VAL A 549 2.22 -1.22 -20.18
C VAL A 549 0.98 -1.74 -20.87
N TYR A 550 0.97 -3.01 -21.22
CA TYR A 550 -0.16 -3.72 -21.80
C TYR A 550 -0.51 -4.99 -20.98
N PRO A 551 -1.78 -5.47 -21.08
CA PRO A 551 -2.90 -4.81 -21.71
C PRO A 551 -3.31 -3.55 -20.95
N MET A 552 -4.06 -2.69 -21.61
CA MET A 552 -4.58 -1.46 -21.02
C MET A 552 -6.04 -1.26 -21.41
N VAL A 553 -6.92 -1.15 -20.43
CA VAL A 553 -8.30 -0.68 -20.63
C VAL A 553 -8.26 0.85 -20.72
N PRO A 554 -8.73 1.48 -21.80
CA PRO A 554 -8.82 2.94 -21.87
C PRO A 554 -9.66 3.51 -20.74
N ALA A 555 -9.33 4.72 -20.27
CA ALA A 555 -10.11 5.36 -19.20
C ALA A 555 -11.58 5.51 -19.63
N GLY A 556 -12.50 5.01 -18.78
CA GLY A 556 -13.92 4.99 -19.08
C GLY A 556 -14.35 3.99 -20.16
N GLY A 557 -13.44 3.14 -20.65
CA GLY A 557 -13.75 2.05 -21.57
C GLY A 557 -14.31 0.82 -20.88
N CYS A 558 -14.90 -0.09 -21.67
CA CYS A 558 -15.34 -1.39 -21.16
C CYS A 558 -14.13 -2.23 -20.72
N ILE A 559 -14.23 -2.89 -19.57
CA ILE A 559 -13.14 -3.69 -19.01
C ILE A 559 -12.66 -4.82 -19.93
N THR A 560 -13.49 -5.23 -20.90
CA THR A 560 -13.14 -6.26 -21.90
C THR A 560 -12.48 -5.68 -23.17
N GLU A 561 -12.51 -4.34 -23.35
CA GLU A 561 -11.92 -3.64 -24.49
C GLU A 561 -10.51 -3.19 -24.15
N MET A 562 -9.55 -4.07 -24.36
CA MET A 562 -8.16 -3.83 -23.99
C MET A 562 -7.31 -3.48 -25.21
N LEU A 563 -6.39 -2.50 -25.04
CA LEU A 563 -5.30 -2.20 -25.96
C LEU A 563 -4.12 -3.13 -25.71
N TYR A 564 -3.37 -3.42 -26.81
CA TYR A 564 -2.19 -4.30 -26.77
C TYR A 564 -1.00 -3.69 -27.51
#